data_7427eac489c0d5615cd822d7a39c02dd
#
_entry.id   7427eac489c0d5615cd822d7a39c02dd
#
_cell.length_a   1.000
_cell.length_b   1.000
_cell.length_c   1.000
_cell.angle_alpha   90.00
_cell.angle_beta   90.00
_cell.angle_gamma   90.00
#
_symmetry.space_group_name_H-M   'P 1'
#
loop_
_entity.id
_entity.type
_entity.pdbx_description
1 polymer ?
#
loop_
_entity_poly.entity_id
_entity_poly.type
_entity_poly.pdbx_seq_one_letter_code
_entity_poly.pdbx_strand_id
1 'polypeptide(L)'
;MASFKKKVNVSRIVLFASIPVILVALVLAGFFSFRRTLARFSLDFYYPFFQAAKKTELAVAEQALAMRSRQELAIAVGQLQDDNAQLIVELQNLKTIEAEYNDLRQIHNMKLPAPDRFKGVYAEVILRDPATWNELFVISKGKEDGLGTGDLVLTFRYGRPGTRPECVVAGRIIEVSDHTSVVATVVNPDCRLSVSLEDSDVNGTLVGYGASSMTALITHIPLKDGEDRAGYLSGEKVVTSGFSELTPPGIRIGYLTVSPLKGVNRAAAVHESGLYVKAWMMPAAQLDMIRFVVVLIPAGPVGSADRTAATDALKAAGADAARQAAEGM
;
A
#
# COMPACT_ATOMS: atom_id res chain seq x y z
N MET A 1 -35.86 35.35 -141.88
CA MET A 1 -35.14 35.37 -140.62
C MET A 1 -35.96 35.97 -139.51
N ALA A 2 -36.49 35.18 -138.64
CA ALA A 2 -37.38 35.63 -137.57
C ALA A 2 -36.73 35.14 -136.21
N SER A 3 -36.31 36.10 -135.38
CA SER A 3 -35.76 35.90 -134.06
C SER A 3 -36.86 35.83 -133.06
N PHE A 4 -37.06 34.68 -132.41
CA PHE A 4 -37.94 34.48 -131.34
C PHE A 4 -37.23 34.89 -130.02
N LYS A 5 -37.68 35.99 -129.43
CA LYS A 5 -37.26 36.38 -128.08
C LYS A 5 -38.23 35.72 -127.11
N LYS A 6 -37.80 34.71 -126.37
CA LYS A 6 -38.52 34.07 -125.32
C LYS A 6 -38.48 34.98 -124.09
N LYS A 7 -39.69 35.57 -123.72
CA LYS A 7 -39.81 36.34 -122.49
C LYS A 7 -39.74 35.36 -121.28
N VAL A 8 -38.67 35.39 -120.57
CA VAL A 8 -38.53 34.64 -119.33
C VAL A 8 -39.27 35.40 -118.26
N ASN A 9 -40.32 34.80 -117.71
CA ASN A 9 -41.10 35.37 -116.59
C ASN A 9 -40.24 35.41 -115.35
N VAL A 10 -39.64 36.55 -114.99
CA VAL A 10 -38.75 36.84 -113.86
C VAL A 10 -39.49 36.57 -112.54
N SER A 11 -40.83 36.76 -112.49
CA SER A 11 -41.62 36.51 -111.24
C SER A 11 -41.69 35.02 -110.83
N ARG A 12 -41.63 34.06 -111.81
CA ARG A 12 -41.57 32.63 -111.48
C ARG A 12 -40.20 32.17 -110.99
N ILE A 13 -39.15 32.78 -111.47
CA ILE A 13 -37.77 32.48 -111.05
C ILE A 13 -37.56 33.01 -109.64
N VAL A 14 -38.07 34.20 -109.34
CA VAL A 14 -38.00 34.78 -107.98
C VAL A 14 -38.80 33.94 -107.01
N LEU A 15 -39.97 33.44 -107.44
CA LEU A 15 -40.80 32.58 -106.56
C LEU A 15 -40.16 31.19 -106.35
N PHE A 16 -39.50 30.57 -107.31
CA PHE A 16 -38.75 29.31 -107.12
C PHE A 16 -37.47 29.48 -106.33
N ALA A 17 -36.81 30.63 -106.40
CA ALA A 17 -35.61 30.90 -105.64
C ALA A 17 -35.91 31.29 -104.15
N SER A 18 -37.11 31.84 -103.84
CA SER A 18 -37.47 32.18 -102.50
C SER A 18 -37.91 30.99 -101.62
N ILE A 19 -38.42 29.92 -102.28
CA ILE A 19 -38.87 28.70 -101.53
C ILE A 19 -37.75 28.04 -100.74
N PRO A 20 -36.56 27.72 -101.32
CA PRO A 20 -35.47 27.11 -100.59
C PRO A 20 -34.93 28.03 -99.46
N VAL A 21 -34.92 29.37 -99.70
CA VAL A 21 -34.44 30.32 -98.72
C VAL A 21 -35.34 30.33 -97.51
N ILE A 22 -36.68 30.32 -97.73
CA ILE A 22 -37.70 30.25 -96.63
C ILE A 22 -37.58 28.92 -95.89
N LEU A 23 -37.40 27.81 -96.63
CA LEU A 23 -37.22 26.48 -96.05
C LEU A 23 -35.92 26.38 -95.18
N VAL A 24 -34.83 26.93 -95.64
CA VAL A 24 -33.61 27.04 -94.81
C VAL A 24 -33.80 27.96 -93.60
N ALA A 25 -34.52 29.07 -93.78
CA ALA A 25 -34.84 29.97 -92.62
C ALA A 25 -35.70 29.28 -91.61
N LEU A 26 -36.74 28.49 -92.06
CA LEU A 26 -37.58 27.69 -91.18
C LEU A 26 -36.82 26.59 -90.45
N VAL A 27 -35.95 25.90 -91.15
CA VAL A 27 -35.05 24.85 -90.51
C VAL A 27 -34.10 25.50 -89.49
N LEU A 28 -33.54 26.63 -89.80
CA LEU A 28 -32.63 27.36 -88.87
C LEU A 28 -33.43 27.92 -87.69
N ALA A 29 -34.60 28.46 -87.91
CA ALA A 29 -35.48 28.92 -86.82
C ALA A 29 -35.96 27.78 -85.88
N GLY A 30 -36.31 26.66 -86.55
CA GLY A 30 -36.64 25.41 -85.82
C GLY A 30 -35.46 24.87 -85.01
N PHE A 31 -34.28 24.87 -85.58
CA PHE A 31 -33.03 24.43 -84.93
C PHE A 31 -32.67 25.35 -83.73
N PHE A 32 -32.81 26.66 -83.96
CA PHE A 32 -32.52 27.64 -82.92
C PHE A 32 -33.56 27.60 -81.76
N SER A 33 -34.82 27.37 -82.09
CA SER A 33 -35.89 27.15 -81.08
C SER A 33 -35.71 25.83 -80.34
N PHE A 34 -35.31 24.81 -81.04
CA PHE A 34 -35.02 23.47 -80.48
C PHE A 34 -33.82 23.50 -79.52
N ARG A 35 -32.76 24.21 -79.93
CA ARG A 35 -31.59 24.45 -79.04
C ARG A 35 -31.99 25.21 -77.78
N ARG A 36 -32.87 26.21 -77.85
CA ARG A 36 -33.34 26.97 -76.68
C ARG A 36 -34.19 26.12 -75.76
N THR A 37 -35.03 25.24 -76.28
CA THR A 37 -35.84 24.32 -75.49
C THR A 37 -35.01 23.22 -74.91
N LEU A 38 -34.04 22.66 -75.63
CA LEU A 38 -33.14 21.67 -75.08
C LEU A 38 -32.24 22.26 -73.95
N ALA A 39 -31.76 23.47 -74.09
CA ALA A 39 -30.95 24.11 -73.07
C ALA A 39 -31.73 24.39 -71.79
N ARG A 40 -33.06 24.69 -71.89
CA ARG A 40 -33.91 24.84 -70.74
C ARG A 40 -34.24 23.50 -70.11
N PHE A 41 -34.51 22.48 -70.89
CA PHE A 41 -34.79 21.13 -70.40
C PHE A 41 -33.60 20.47 -69.72
N SER A 42 -32.39 20.73 -70.21
CA SER A 42 -31.17 20.18 -69.58
C SER A 42 -30.87 20.83 -68.26
N LEU A 43 -31.09 22.15 -68.13
CA LEU A 43 -30.87 22.83 -66.84
C LEU A 43 -31.89 22.43 -65.79
N ASP A 44 -33.18 22.29 -66.12
CA ASP A 44 -34.21 21.84 -65.20
C ASP A 44 -34.07 20.39 -64.80
N PHE A 45 -33.59 19.52 -65.71
CA PHE A 45 -33.34 18.11 -65.43
C PHE A 45 -32.11 17.89 -64.50
N TYR A 46 -31.05 18.70 -64.60
CA TYR A 46 -29.87 18.62 -63.75
C TYR A 46 -30.05 19.34 -62.41
N TYR A 47 -31.00 20.28 -62.31
CA TYR A 47 -31.21 21.05 -61.08
C TYR A 47 -31.52 20.19 -59.84
N PRO A 48 -32.39 19.20 -59.87
CA PRO A 48 -32.63 18.32 -58.70
C PRO A 48 -31.37 17.49 -58.39
N PHE A 49 -30.56 17.11 -59.40
CA PHE A 49 -29.31 16.40 -59.19
C PHE A 49 -28.25 17.26 -58.50
N PHE A 50 -28.14 18.51 -58.85
CA PHE A 50 -27.24 19.47 -58.14
C PHE A 50 -27.72 19.78 -56.75
N GLN A 51 -28.99 19.88 -56.51
CA GLN A 51 -29.54 20.03 -55.15
C GLN A 51 -29.32 18.77 -54.32
N ALA A 52 -29.48 17.60 -54.86
CA ALA A 52 -29.22 16.36 -54.14
C ALA A 52 -27.71 16.21 -53.83
N ALA A 53 -26.83 16.50 -54.78
CA ALA A 53 -25.41 16.47 -54.57
C ALA A 53 -24.93 17.45 -53.49
N LYS A 54 -25.50 18.67 -53.48
CA LYS A 54 -25.20 19.68 -52.46
C LYS A 54 -25.71 19.30 -51.09
N LYS A 55 -26.89 18.66 -50.99
CA LYS A 55 -27.45 18.14 -49.73
C LYS A 55 -26.62 16.97 -49.18
N THR A 56 -26.17 16.06 -50.06
CA THR A 56 -25.32 14.95 -49.64
C THR A 56 -23.93 15.42 -49.20
N GLU A 57 -23.38 16.43 -49.88
CA GLU A 57 -22.09 17.02 -49.52
C GLU A 57 -22.15 17.71 -48.13
N LEU A 58 -23.21 18.45 -47.87
CA LEU A 58 -23.44 19.06 -46.55
C LEU A 58 -23.69 18.01 -45.46
N ALA A 59 -24.46 16.97 -45.72
CA ALA A 59 -24.73 15.90 -44.80
C ALA A 59 -23.47 15.07 -44.46
N VAL A 60 -22.64 14.81 -45.46
CA VAL A 60 -21.34 14.14 -45.26
C VAL A 60 -20.36 15.01 -44.50
N ALA A 61 -20.34 16.32 -44.77
CA ALA A 61 -19.52 17.27 -44.00
C ALA A 61 -19.97 17.38 -42.53
N GLU A 62 -21.28 17.44 -42.29
CA GLU A 62 -21.81 17.42 -40.91
C GLU A 62 -21.51 16.12 -40.18
N GLN A 63 -21.66 14.96 -40.86
CA GLN A 63 -21.29 13.68 -40.25
C GLN A 63 -19.78 13.55 -40.01
N ALA A 64 -18.95 14.06 -40.90
CA ALA A 64 -17.49 14.06 -40.73
C ALA A 64 -17.08 14.98 -39.57
N LEU A 65 -17.73 16.15 -39.40
CA LEU A 65 -17.50 17.03 -38.25
C LEU A 65 -17.99 16.40 -36.94
N ALA A 66 -19.14 15.73 -36.94
CA ALA A 66 -19.67 15.03 -35.78
C ALA A 66 -18.81 13.82 -35.40
N MET A 67 -18.22 13.12 -36.37
CA MET A 67 -17.27 12.03 -36.08
C MET A 67 -15.94 12.55 -35.53
N ARG A 68 -15.42 13.65 -36.07
CA ARG A 68 -14.20 14.29 -35.53
C ARG A 68 -14.41 14.76 -34.09
N SER A 69 -15.52 15.42 -33.80
CA SER A 69 -15.82 15.86 -32.43
C SER A 69 -16.00 14.68 -31.46
N ARG A 70 -16.60 13.57 -31.91
CA ARG A 70 -16.71 12.33 -31.10
C ARG A 70 -15.35 11.67 -30.85
N GLN A 71 -14.49 11.68 -31.86
CA GLN A 71 -13.12 11.13 -31.71
C GLN A 71 -12.28 12.00 -30.79
N GLU A 72 -12.34 13.31 -30.93
CA GLU A 72 -11.67 14.27 -30.02
C GLU A 72 -12.19 14.15 -28.58
N LEU A 73 -13.49 13.98 -28.43
CA LEU A 73 -14.10 13.75 -27.12
C LEU A 73 -13.65 12.43 -26.51
N ALA A 74 -13.59 11.35 -27.30
CA ALA A 74 -13.12 10.05 -26.84
C ALA A 74 -11.65 10.08 -26.40
N ILE A 75 -10.80 10.79 -27.15
CA ILE A 75 -9.40 10.99 -26.81
C ILE A 75 -9.28 11.82 -25.53
N ALA A 76 -10.05 12.91 -25.41
CA ALA A 76 -10.05 13.75 -24.20
C ALA A 76 -10.53 12.98 -22.96
N VAL A 77 -11.58 12.14 -23.10
CA VAL A 77 -12.05 11.27 -22.01
C VAL A 77 -10.99 10.24 -21.64
N GLY A 78 -10.31 9.64 -22.60
CA GLY A 78 -9.18 8.73 -22.36
C GLY A 78 -8.05 9.42 -21.60
N GLN A 79 -7.62 10.59 -22.04
CA GLN A 79 -6.59 11.38 -21.35
C GLN A 79 -7.01 11.76 -19.92
N LEU A 80 -8.25 12.20 -19.72
CA LEU A 80 -8.77 12.50 -18.39
C LEU A 80 -8.83 11.27 -17.48
N GLN A 81 -9.11 10.09 -18.03
CA GLN A 81 -9.09 8.84 -17.26
C GLN A 81 -7.66 8.45 -16.87
N ASP A 82 -6.71 8.59 -17.78
CA ASP A 82 -5.29 8.33 -17.52
C ASP A 82 -4.73 9.33 -16.48
N ASP A 83 -5.05 10.61 -16.62
CA ASP A 83 -4.66 11.66 -15.65
C ASP A 83 -5.27 11.38 -14.27
N ASN A 84 -6.56 10.99 -14.22
CA ASN A 84 -7.18 10.58 -12.96
C ASN A 84 -6.52 9.36 -12.32
N ALA A 85 -6.17 8.35 -13.13
CA ALA A 85 -5.46 7.18 -12.64
C ALA A 85 -4.08 7.56 -12.08
N GLN A 86 -3.33 8.41 -12.76
CA GLN A 86 -2.04 8.92 -12.28
C GLN A 86 -2.19 9.72 -10.98
N LEU A 87 -3.17 10.63 -10.92
CA LEU A 87 -3.43 11.42 -9.71
C LEU A 87 -3.83 10.54 -8.51
N ILE A 88 -4.59 9.47 -8.74
CA ILE A 88 -4.94 8.52 -7.67
C ILE A 88 -3.69 7.82 -7.13
N VAL A 89 -2.79 7.36 -8.01
CA VAL A 89 -1.52 6.73 -7.61
C VAL A 89 -0.65 7.72 -6.85
N GLU A 90 -0.54 8.96 -7.34
CA GLU A 90 0.23 10.01 -6.68
C GLU A 90 -0.33 10.36 -5.30
N LEU A 91 -1.66 10.48 -5.17
CA LEU A 91 -2.32 10.69 -3.89
C LEU A 91 -2.08 9.52 -2.91
N GLN A 92 -2.06 8.27 -3.39
CA GLN A 92 -1.74 7.13 -2.55
C GLN A 92 -0.29 7.18 -2.07
N ASN A 93 0.64 7.50 -2.95
CA ASN A 93 2.05 7.65 -2.60
C ASN A 93 2.27 8.78 -1.58
N LEU A 94 1.64 9.95 -1.80
CA LEU A 94 1.73 11.07 -0.86
C LEU A 94 1.16 10.72 0.51
N LYS A 95 0.02 10.02 0.58
CA LYS A 95 -0.55 9.55 1.85
C LYS A 95 0.37 8.56 2.57
N THR A 96 1.04 7.69 1.83
CA THR A 96 2.01 6.76 2.41
C THR A 96 3.21 7.52 2.98
N ILE A 97 3.78 8.47 2.23
CA ILE A 97 4.90 9.30 2.68
C ILE A 97 4.49 10.15 3.89
N GLU A 98 3.29 10.72 3.89
CA GLU A 98 2.77 11.50 5.02
C GLU A 98 2.64 10.64 6.28
N ALA A 99 2.12 9.41 6.15
CA ALA A 99 2.05 8.46 7.26
C ALA A 99 3.44 8.13 7.79
N GLU A 100 4.40 7.82 6.93
CA GLU A 100 5.79 7.54 7.30
C GLU A 100 6.47 8.75 7.97
N TYR A 101 6.26 9.93 7.43
CA TYR A 101 6.78 11.16 8.04
C TYR A 101 6.20 11.41 9.43
N ASN A 102 4.91 11.20 9.61
CA ASN A 102 4.26 11.36 10.91
C ASN A 102 4.77 10.33 11.91
N ASP A 103 4.96 9.09 11.49
CA ASP A 103 5.55 8.03 12.32
C ASP A 103 6.98 8.39 12.72
N LEU A 104 7.82 8.78 11.78
CA LEU A 104 9.21 9.21 12.05
C LEU A 104 9.26 10.44 12.98
N ARG A 105 8.40 11.41 12.78
CA ARG A 105 8.31 12.61 13.63
C ARG A 105 7.88 12.26 15.06
N GLN A 106 6.93 11.35 15.21
CA GLN A 106 6.52 10.89 16.55
C GLN A 106 7.66 10.16 17.26
N ILE A 107 8.37 9.30 16.53
CA ILE A 107 9.54 8.57 17.01
C ILE A 107 10.64 9.55 17.44
N HIS A 108 10.94 10.57 16.64
CA HIS A 108 11.98 11.55 16.93
C HIS A 108 11.68 12.42 18.18
N ASN A 109 10.39 12.71 18.40
CA ASN A 109 9.94 13.53 19.54
C ASN A 109 9.72 12.73 20.83
N MET A 110 9.97 11.42 20.82
CA MET A 110 9.82 10.59 22.00
C MET A 110 10.96 10.74 22.98
N LYS A 111 10.61 10.77 24.27
CA LYS A 111 11.57 10.61 25.36
C LYS A 111 11.91 9.13 25.47
N LEU A 112 13.15 8.79 25.19
CA LEU A 112 13.68 7.45 25.43
C LEU A 112 13.70 7.16 26.94
N PRO A 113 13.41 5.92 27.37
CA PRO A 113 13.58 5.52 28.75
C PRO A 113 15.09 5.55 29.10
N ALA A 114 15.41 6.13 30.26
CA ALA A 114 16.76 6.26 30.80
C ALA A 114 17.80 6.83 29.80
N PRO A 115 17.63 8.06 29.28
CA PRO A 115 18.50 8.62 28.24
C PRO A 115 19.97 8.81 28.68
N ASP A 116 20.20 8.88 29.98
CA ASP A 116 21.58 9.02 30.54
C ASP A 116 22.36 7.70 30.49
N ARG A 117 21.68 6.56 30.43
CA ARG A 117 22.30 5.23 30.45
C ARG A 117 22.19 4.49 29.13
N PHE A 118 21.26 4.85 28.29
CA PHE A 118 20.98 4.16 27.03
C PHE A 118 20.88 5.15 25.87
N LYS A 119 21.48 4.78 24.74
CA LYS A 119 21.33 5.48 23.46
C LYS A 119 20.33 4.70 22.60
N GLY A 120 19.38 5.39 21.98
CA GLY A 120 18.45 4.78 21.02
C GLY A 120 19.00 4.83 19.61
N VAL A 121 19.03 3.70 18.93
CA VAL A 121 19.30 3.59 17.50
C VAL A 121 18.02 3.21 16.78
N TYR A 122 17.60 4.07 15.85
CA TYR A 122 16.39 3.85 15.04
C TYR A 122 16.70 2.89 13.90
N ALA A 123 15.81 1.92 13.68
CA ALA A 123 15.94 0.94 12.62
C ALA A 123 14.58 0.65 11.99
N GLU A 124 14.60 0.25 10.72
CA GLU A 124 13.43 -0.19 9.98
C GLU A 124 13.42 -1.73 9.89
N VAL A 125 12.23 -2.33 9.92
CA VAL A 125 12.05 -3.76 9.69
C VAL A 125 12.09 -4.01 8.19
N ILE A 126 13.12 -4.69 7.72
CA ILE A 126 13.39 -4.91 6.30
C ILE A 126 12.94 -6.30 5.80
N LEU A 127 12.80 -7.27 6.71
CA LEU A 127 12.41 -8.62 6.34
C LEU A 127 11.59 -9.29 7.44
N ARG A 128 10.53 -9.99 7.04
CA ARG A 128 9.74 -10.90 7.87
C ARG A 128 9.48 -12.19 7.10
N ASP A 129 9.72 -13.31 7.73
CA ASP A 129 9.35 -14.61 7.19
C ASP A 129 7.86 -14.87 7.48
N PRO A 130 7.04 -15.23 6.47
CA PRO A 130 5.65 -15.60 6.67
C PRO A 130 5.43 -16.73 7.68
N ALA A 131 6.38 -17.68 7.79
CA ALA A 131 6.29 -18.80 8.73
C ALA A 131 6.48 -18.37 10.20
N THR A 132 7.29 -17.33 10.43
CA THR A 132 7.65 -16.82 11.76
C THR A 132 7.27 -15.34 11.93
N TRP A 133 6.20 -14.89 11.25
CA TRP A 133 5.80 -13.48 11.12
C TRP A 133 5.78 -12.69 12.43
N ASN A 134 5.25 -13.29 13.47
CA ASN A 134 5.13 -12.65 14.79
C ASN A 134 6.30 -12.99 15.74
N GLU A 135 7.17 -13.91 15.36
CA GLU A 135 8.26 -14.38 16.23
C GLU A 135 9.60 -13.72 15.91
N LEU A 136 9.89 -13.54 14.63
CA LEU A 136 11.18 -13.04 14.15
C LEU A 136 11.01 -11.94 13.11
N PHE A 137 11.90 -10.97 13.14
CA PHE A 137 12.06 -10.00 12.06
C PHE A 137 13.50 -9.49 11.97
N VAL A 138 13.87 -9.00 10.79
CA VAL A 138 15.21 -8.45 10.54
C VAL A 138 15.11 -6.93 10.43
N ILE A 139 16.06 -6.24 11.04
CA ILE A 139 16.17 -4.78 11.02
C ILE A 139 17.39 -4.30 10.22
N SER A 140 17.30 -3.06 9.71
CA SER A 140 18.27 -2.40 8.82
C SER A 140 19.51 -1.82 9.54
N LYS A 141 19.85 -2.33 10.72
CA LYS A 141 20.97 -1.87 11.55
C LYS A 141 21.74 -3.06 12.12
N GLY A 142 23.06 -2.93 12.21
CA GLY A 142 23.95 -4.01 12.65
C GLY A 142 25.12 -3.56 13.53
N LYS A 143 26.22 -4.32 13.50
CA LYS A 143 27.42 -4.04 14.29
C LYS A 143 28.04 -2.67 14.01
N GLU A 144 28.01 -2.20 12.75
CA GLU A 144 28.54 -0.90 12.39
C GLU A 144 27.78 0.25 13.05
N ASP A 145 26.49 0.04 13.37
CA ASP A 145 25.69 1.01 14.12
C ASP A 145 25.82 0.87 15.64
N GLY A 146 26.66 -0.07 16.10
CA GLY A 146 26.94 -0.33 17.52
C GLY A 146 25.98 -1.31 18.18
N LEU A 147 25.15 -2.02 17.41
CA LEU A 147 24.23 -3.03 17.94
C LEU A 147 24.97 -4.29 18.40
N GLY A 148 24.43 -4.93 19.42
CA GLY A 148 24.93 -6.18 19.95
C GLY A 148 23.82 -7.17 20.27
N THR A 149 24.19 -8.44 20.35
CA THR A 149 23.28 -9.49 20.79
C THR A 149 22.82 -9.21 22.23
N GLY A 150 21.53 -9.35 22.48
CA GLY A 150 20.95 -9.07 23.78
C GLY A 150 20.41 -7.64 23.93
N ASP A 151 20.66 -6.74 23.00
CA ASP A 151 20.13 -5.37 23.07
C ASP A 151 18.60 -5.40 22.98
N LEU A 152 17.98 -4.51 23.77
CA LEU A 152 16.52 -4.44 23.86
C LEU A 152 15.94 -3.67 22.68
N VAL A 153 14.91 -4.22 22.07
CA VAL A 153 14.21 -3.60 20.94
C VAL A 153 12.85 -3.11 21.38
N LEU A 154 12.61 -1.82 21.17
CA LEU A 154 11.36 -1.14 21.49
C LEU A 154 10.58 -0.83 20.21
N THR A 155 9.27 -0.83 20.33
CA THR A 155 8.34 -0.33 19.33
C THR A 155 7.36 0.65 19.96
N PHE A 156 6.47 1.18 19.14
CA PHE A 156 5.51 2.19 19.55
C PHE A 156 4.10 1.59 19.59
N ARG A 157 3.43 1.81 20.69
CA ARG A 157 2.00 1.53 20.81
C ARG A 157 1.24 2.84 20.65
N TYR A 158 0.41 2.90 19.64
CA TYR A 158 -0.51 4.00 19.45
C TYR A 158 -1.73 3.80 20.36
N GLY A 159 -1.96 4.76 21.23
CA GLY A 159 -3.16 4.84 22.05
C GLY A 159 -4.36 5.38 21.28
N ARG A 160 -5.38 5.88 22.02
CA ARG A 160 -6.49 6.60 21.40
C ARG A 160 -6.01 7.87 20.70
N PRO A 161 -6.72 8.35 19.66
CA PRO A 161 -6.41 9.62 19.02
C PRO A 161 -6.23 10.74 20.07
N GLY A 162 -5.07 11.44 20.01
CA GLY A 162 -4.72 12.50 20.96
C GLY A 162 -3.89 12.05 22.17
N THR A 163 -3.66 10.74 22.39
CA THR A 163 -2.69 10.24 23.38
C THR A 163 -1.29 10.15 22.76
N ARG A 164 -0.28 10.45 23.57
CA ARG A 164 1.12 10.24 23.12
C ARG A 164 1.39 8.75 22.94
N PRO A 165 2.09 8.37 21.88
CA PRO A 165 2.50 6.99 21.71
C PRO A 165 3.42 6.57 22.87
N GLU A 166 3.26 5.35 23.29
CA GLU A 166 4.02 4.75 24.39
C GLU A 166 5.09 3.80 23.84
N CYS A 167 6.32 3.89 24.37
CA CYS A 167 7.36 2.91 24.09
C CYS A 167 7.04 1.61 24.79
N VAL A 168 6.99 0.52 24.04
CA VAL A 168 6.77 -0.83 24.57
C VAL A 168 7.83 -1.78 24.01
N VAL A 169 8.12 -2.84 24.74
CA VAL A 169 9.09 -3.83 24.30
C VAL A 169 8.52 -4.64 23.14
N ALA A 170 9.26 -4.69 22.02
CA ALA A 170 8.99 -5.57 20.90
C ALA A 170 9.69 -6.92 21.07
N GLY A 171 10.92 -6.92 21.56
CA GLY A 171 11.74 -8.11 21.68
C GLY A 171 13.20 -7.80 22.00
N ARG A 172 14.09 -8.69 21.61
CA ARG A 172 15.54 -8.61 21.84
C ARG A 172 16.30 -9.06 20.59
N ILE A 173 17.48 -8.50 20.37
CA ILE A 173 18.38 -8.95 19.31
C ILE A 173 18.98 -10.30 19.70
N ILE A 174 18.86 -11.29 18.82
CA ILE A 174 19.43 -12.62 19.01
C ILE A 174 20.66 -12.88 18.12
N GLU A 175 20.72 -12.20 16.97
CA GLU A 175 21.84 -12.31 16.03
C GLU A 175 22.13 -10.95 15.39
N VAL A 176 23.43 -10.64 15.19
CA VAL A 176 23.89 -9.38 14.62
C VAL A 176 24.89 -9.64 13.51
N SER A 177 24.60 -9.15 12.31
CA SER A 177 25.51 -9.04 11.19
C SER A 177 26.10 -7.62 11.10
N ASP A 178 26.95 -7.34 10.13
CA ASP A 178 27.58 -6.04 10.02
C ASP A 178 26.57 -4.91 9.79
N HIS A 179 25.55 -5.11 8.93
CA HIS A 179 24.55 -4.11 8.56
C HIS A 179 23.11 -4.45 8.97
N THR A 180 22.87 -5.66 9.47
CA THR A 180 21.52 -6.12 9.82
C THR A 180 21.52 -6.89 11.13
N SER A 181 20.36 -6.99 11.78
CA SER A 181 20.20 -7.78 13.00
C SER A 181 18.88 -8.53 13.01
N VAL A 182 18.88 -9.72 13.58
CA VAL A 182 17.68 -10.54 13.79
C VAL A 182 17.13 -10.28 15.18
N VAL A 183 15.86 -9.96 15.25
CA VAL A 183 15.13 -9.67 16.50
C VAL A 183 14.16 -10.80 16.78
N ALA A 184 14.28 -11.40 17.96
CA ALA A 184 13.25 -12.25 18.53
C ALA A 184 12.23 -11.43 19.30
N THR A 185 10.96 -11.56 18.95
CA THR A 185 9.87 -10.86 19.64
C THR A 185 9.61 -11.48 21.02
N VAL A 186 8.85 -10.77 21.84
CA VAL A 186 8.49 -11.24 23.19
C VAL A 186 7.69 -12.53 23.21
N VAL A 187 7.13 -12.98 22.08
CA VAL A 187 6.42 -14.27 21.96
C VAL A 187 7.32 -15.41 21.47
N ASN A 188 8.52 -15.09 20.99
CA ASN A 188 9.49 -16.09 20.56
C ASN A 188 10.13 -16.79 21.76
N PRO A 189 10.25 -18.12 21.78
CA PRO A 189 10.89 -18.85 22.89
C PRO A 189 12.33 -18.46 23.21
N ASP A 190 13.06 -17.93 22.21
CA ASP A 190 14.44 -17.44 22.38
C ASP A 190 14.51 -16.07 23.03
N CYS A 191 13.38 -15.35 23.12
CA CYS A 191 13.31 -14.06 23.79
C CYS A 191 13.07 -14.27 25.29
N ARG A 192 14.10 -14.01 26.10
CA ARG A 192 14.03 -14.09 27.55
C ARG A 192 14.33 -12.72 28.16
N LEU A 193 13.45 -12.26 29.04
CA LEU A 193 13.54 -10.97 29.70
C LEU A 193 13.26 -11.12 31.20
N SER A 194 14.03 -10.42 32.01
CA SER A 194 13.67 -10.24 33.42
C SER A 194 12.55 -9.20 33.51
N VAL A 195 11.45 -9.56 34.14
CA VAL A 195 10.25 -8.73 34.24
C VAL A 195 9.84 -8.49 35.67
N SER A 196 9.11 -7.40 35.89
CA SER A 196 8.46 -7.08 37.14
C SER A 196 6.96 -6.85 36.92
N LEU A 197 6.16 -7.28 37.84
CA LEU A 197 4.73 -6.95 37.90
C LEU A 197 4.58 -5.62 38.63
N GLU A 198 3.99 -4.61 37.96
CA GLU A 198 3.99 -3.22 38.45
C GLU A 198 3.21 -3.06 39.76
N ASP A 199 2.04 -3.71 39.86
CA ASP A 199 1.15 -3.55 41.05
C ASP A 199 1.54 -4.47 42.24
N SER A 200 2.10 -5.64 41.92
CA SER A 200 2.50 -6.66 42.91
C SER A 200 3.95 -6.54 43.37
N ASP A 201 4.79 -5.76 42.66
CA ASP A 201 6.22 -5.57 42.91
C ASP A 201 7.01 -6.89 43.04
N VAL A 202 6.64 -7.88 42.20
CA VAL A 202 7.32 -9.19 42.13
C VAL A 202 8.00 -9.37 40.81
N ASN A 203 9.14 -10.07 40.85
CA ASN A 203 9.95 -10.32 39.70
C ASN A 203 9.76 -11.73 39.15
N GLY A 204 9.92 -11.87 37.84
CA GLY A 204 9.86 -13.15 37.14
C GLY A 204 10.70 -13.16 35.88
N THR A 205 10.70 -14.25 35.19
CA THR A 205 11.36 -14.41 33.89
C THR A 205 10.33 -14.62 32.81
N LEU A 206 10.30 -13.73 31.83
CA LEU A 206 9.47 -13.87 30.64
C LEU A 206 10.16 -14.83 29.65
N VAL A 207 9.37 -15.74 29.09
CA VAL A 207 9.75 -16.64 28.00
C VAL A 207 8.61 -16.67 26.99
N GLY A 208 8.90 -16.49 25.71
CA GLY A 208 7.89 -16.56 24.67
C GLY A 208 7.29 -17.97 24.58
N TYR A 209 6.01 -18.07 24.23
CA TYR A 209 5.30 -19.35 24.11
C TYR A 209 4.96 -19.72 22.65
N GLY A 210 5.44 -18.93 21.70
CA GLY A 210 5.25 -19.13 20.27
C GLY A 210 4.10 -18.30 19.67
N ALA A 211 4.16 -18.13 18.35
CA ALA A 211 3.25 -17.27 17.59
C ALA A 211 1.79 -17.75 17.59
N SER A 212 1.57 -19.04 17.75
CA SER A 212 0.22 -19.63 17.67
C SER A 212 -0.72 -19.14 18.77
N SER A 213 -0.18 -18.77 19.93
CA SER A 213 -0.96 -18.23 21.05
C SER A 213 -0.90 -16.71 21.20
N MET A 214 0.04 -16.05 20.50
CA MET A 214 0.34 -14.61 20.66
C MET A 214 0.55 -14.20 22.13
N THR A 215 1.06 -15.13 22.95
CA THR A 215 1.26 -14.94 24.38
C THR A 215 2.67 -15.31 24.78
N ALA A 216 3.11 -14.78 25.90
CA ALA A 216 4.34 -15.21 26.55
C ALA A 216 4.02 -15.72 27.96
N LEU A 217 4.92 -16.49 28.51
CA LEU A 217 4.82 -17.08 29.82
C LEU A 217 5.80 -16.38 30.77
N ILE A 218 5.34 -15.96 31.92
CA ILE A 218 6.20 -15.48 33.00
C ILE A 218 6.37 -16.61 33.99
N THR A 219 7.60 -17.01 34.23
CA THR A 219 7.97 -18.11 35.15
C THR A 219 8.69 -17.56 36.36
N HIS A 220 8.87 -18.36 37.37
CA HIS A 220 9.58 -18.02 38.63
C HIS A 220 8.97 -16.83 39.40
N ILE A 221 7.65 -16.64 39.32
CA ILE A 221 6.94 -15.68 40.14
C ILE A 221 6.78 -16.30 41.54
N PRO A 222 7.25 -15.66 42.61
CA PRO A 222 7.10 -16.20 43.94
C PRO A 222 5.61 -16.32 44.34
N LEU A 223 5.27 -17.40 45.06
CA LEU A 223 3.93 -17.58 45.61
C LEU A 223 3.74 -16.58 46.74
N LYS A 224 2.63 -15.81 46.73
CA LYS A 224 2.27 -14.93 47.83
C LYS A 224 1.81 -15.75 49.06
N ASP A 225 2.40 -15.51 50.20
CA ASP A 225 2.01 -16.16 51.44
C ASP A 225 0.54 -15.89 51.82
N GLY A 226 -0.26 -16.95 51.94
CA GLY A 226 -1.62 -16.89 52.45
C GLY A 226 -2.74 -16.66 51.46
N GLU A 227 -2.48 -16.53 50.19
CA GLU A 227 -3.53 -16.40 49.15
C GLU A 227 -3.64 -17.68 48.29
N ASP A 228 -4.77 -18.33 48.38
CA ASP A 228 -5.16 -19.39 47.46
C ASP A 228 -5.14 -18.88 46.02
N ARG A 229 -4.15 -19.27 45.23
CA ARG A 229 -4.06 -19.33 43.74
C ARG A 229 -4.50 -18.09 42.93
N ALA A 230 -5.04 -17.03 43.51
CA ALA A 230 -5.67 -15.90 42.84
C ALA A 230 -4.94 -14.56 43.05
N GLY A 231 -3.75 -14.57 43.62
CA GLY A 231 -3.06 -13.34 44.04
C GLY A 231 -2.59 -12.41 42.90
N TYR A 232 -2.63 -12.88 41.65
CA TYR A 232 -2.22 -12.08 40.51
C TYR A 232 -3.41 -11.79 39.59
N LEU A 233 -3.73 -10.51 39.43
CA LEU A 233 -4.91 -10.08 38.70
C LEU A 233 -4.67 -10.05 37.16
N SER A 234 -5.63 -10.56 36.42
CA SER A 234 -5.65 -10.35 34.99
C SER A 234 -5.72 -8.85 34.64
N GLY A 235 -4.88 -8.38 33.76
CA GLY A 235 -4.76 -6.96 33.39
C GLY A 235 -3.66 -6.21 34.12
N GLU A 236 -2.97 -6.83 35.10
CA GLU A 236 -1.80 -6.26 35.76
C GLU A 236 -0.70 -6.00 34.74
N LYS A 237 -0.03 -4.87 34.85
CA LYS A 237 1.02 -4.47 33.91
C LYS A 237 2.31 -5.19 34.20
N VAL A 238 2.92 -5.68 33.10
CA VAL A 238 4.23 -6.31 33.09
C VAL A 238 5.24 -5.35 32.49
N VAL A 239 6.28 -5.04 33.27
CA VAL A 239 7.35 -4.11 32.91
C VAL A 239 8.72 -4.79 32.99
N THR A 240 9.72 -4.18 32.40
CA THR A 240 11.12 -4.62 32.56
C THR A 240 11.59 -4.40 33.99
N SER A 241 12.27 -5.37 34.61
CA SER A 241 12.73 -5.29 36.01
C SER A 241 14.00 -4.48 36.21
N GLY A 242 14.81 -4.28 35.14
CA GLY A 242 16.10 -3.59 35.24
C GLY A 242 17.24 -4.39 35.90
N PHE A 243 17.06 -5.69 36.15
CA PHE A 243 18.13 -6.56 36.69
C PHE A 243 19.22 -6.91 35.66
N SER A 244 19.04 -6.53 34.40
CA SER A 244 20.05 -6.66 33.35
C SER A 244 20.64 -5.31 33.00
N GLU A 245 21.94 -5.22 32.83
CA GLU A 245 22.62 -3.99 32.38
C GLU A 245 22.18 -3.57 30.97
N LEU A 246 21.67 -4.52 30.17
CA LEU A 246 21.16 -4.28 28.81
C LEU A 246 19.68 -3.84 28.78
N THR A 247 19.02 -3.77 29.93
CA THR A 247 17.58 -3.53 29.98
C THR A 247 17.23 -2.49 31.05
N PRO A 248 16.80 -1.28 30.68
CA PRO A 248 16.34 -0.30 31.65
C PRO A 248 15.04 -0.75 32.33
N PRO A 249 14.83 -0.42 33.62
CA PRO A 249 13.58 -0.77 34.32
C PRO A 249 12.38 0.04 33.86
N GLY A 250 11.19 -0.49 34.08
CA GLY A 250 9.92 0.24 33.97
C GLY A 250 9.37 0.37 32.55
N ILE A 251 9.95 -0.30 31.55
CA ILE A 251 9.42 -0.30 30.19
C ILE A 251 8.31 -1.36 30.10
N ARG A 252 7.15 -0.96 29.58
CA ARG A 252 6.02 -1.87 29.43
C ARG A 252 6.31 -2.95 28.41
N ILE A 253 6.00 -4.22 28.78
CA ILE A 253 6.08 -5.39 27.92
C ILE A 253 4.68 -5.84 27.52
N GLY A 254 3.77 -5.93 28.50
CA GLY A 254 2.42 -6.44 28.30
C GLY A 254 1.54 -6.36 29.52
N TYR A 255 0.56 -7.22 29.54
CA TYR A 255 -0.41 -7.34 30.63
C TYR A 255 -0.64 -8.80 30.97
N LEU A 256 -0.83 -9.13 32.23
CA LEU A 256 -1.26 -10.47 32.65
C LEU A 256 -2.61 -10.81 32.02
N THR A 257 -2.73 -12.01 31.51
CA THR A 257 -3.95 -12.52 30.88
C THR A 257 -4.28 -13.92 31.41
N VAL A 258 -5.50 -14.35 31.16
CA VAL A 258 -5.89 -15.73 31.47
C VAL A 258 -5.22 -16.70 30.52
N SER A 259 -5.01 -17.94 30.97
CA SER A 259 -4.42 -18.99 30.15
C SER A 259 -5.17 -19.17 28.82
N PRO A 260 -4.50 -19.20 27.67
CA PRO A 260 -5.11 -19.51 26.39
C PRO A 260 -5.49 -20.99 26.24
N LEU A 261 -5.02 -21.87 27.15
CA LEU A 261 -5.30 -23.29 27.12
C LEU A 261 -6.74 -23.57 27.55
N LYS A 262 -7.49 -24.34 26.74
CA LYS A 262 -8.86 -24.74 27.04
C LYS A 262 -8.89 -25.61 28.30
N GLY A 263 -9.71 -25.24 29.27
CA GLY A 263 -9.93 -26.04 30.51
C GLY A 263 -9.08 -25.66 31.72
N VAL A 264 -8.13 -24.72 31.57
CA VAL A 264 -7.40 -24.16 32.71
C VAL A 264 -8.18 -22.97 33.27
N ASN A 265 -8.43 -22.98 34.57
CA ASN A 265 -9.21 -21.97 35.27
C ASN A 265 -8.78 -20.54 34.98
N ARG A 266 -9.71 -19.60 35.12
CA ARG A 266 -9.61 -18.14 34.88
C ARG A 266 -8.49 -17.43 35.66
N ALA A 267 -7.62 -18.14 36.36
CA ALA A 267 -6.49 -17.54 37.04
C ALA A 267 -5.41 -17.16 36.05
N ALA A 268 -4.88 -15.96 36.15
CA ALA A 268 -3.74 -15.51 35.37
C ALA A 268 -2.47 -16.32 35.68
N ALA A 269 -2.42 -16.96 36.85
CA ALA A 269 -1.28 -17.73 37.32
C ALA A 269 -1.64 -19.19 37.60
N VAL A 270 -0.71 -20.10 37.29
CA VAL A 270 -0.82 -21.56 37.53
C VAL A 270 0.42 -22.01 38.30
N HIS A 271 0.25 -22.90 39.29
CA HIS A 271 1.36 -23.49 40.06
C HIS A 271 2.40 -24.13 39.12
N GLU A 272 3.67 -23.75 39.29
CA GLU A 272 4.81 -24.37 38.60
C GLU A 272 5.46 -25.44 39.47
N SER A 273 5.79 -25.10 40.69
CA SER A 273 6.34 -25.98 41.71
C SER A 273 6.14 -25.30 43.08
N GLY A 274 5.90 -26.00 44.11
CA GLY A 274 5.53 -25.55 45.48
C GLY A 274 5.81 -24.13 45.93
N LEU A 275 6.77 -23.42 45.35
CA LEU A 275 7.19 -22.06 45.69
C LEU A 275 6.95 -21.02 44.59
N TYR A 276 6.68 -21.46 43.36
CA TYR A 276 6.55 -20.57 42.20
C TYR A 276 5.29 -20.81 41.40
N VAL A 277 4.80 -19.75 40.78
CA VAL A 277 3.68 -19.77 39.85
C VAL A 277 4.09 -19.30 38.47
N LYS A 278 3.39 -19.79 37.45
CA LYS A 278 3.48 -19.32 36.06
C LYS A 278 2.30 -18.42 35.74
N ALA A 279 2.54 -17.31 35.05
CA ALA A 279 1.48 -16.42 34.61
C ALA A 279 1.55 -16.19 33.09
N TRP A 280 0.40 -16.10 32.46
CA TRP A 280 0.31 -15.78 31.04
C TRP A 280 0.30 -14.29 30.81
N MET A 281 1.00 -13.82 29.81
CA MET A 281 1.09 -12.41 29.43
C MET A 281 0.73 -12.22 27.95
N MET A 282 -0.07 -11.17 27.69
CA MET A 282 -0.34 -10.68 26.36
C MET A 282 0.57 -9.47 26.08
N PRO A 283 1.33 -9.46 24.97
CA PRO A 283 2.18 -8.34 24.59
C PRO A 283 1.39 -7.03 24.43
N ALA A 284 2.00 -5.92 24.82
CA ALA A 284 1.46 -4.58 24.56
C ALA A 284 1.76 -4.12 23.14
N ALA A 285 2.83 -4.64 22.53
CA ALA A 285 3.23 -4.37 21.15
C ALA A 285 2.30 -5.07 20.16
N GLN A 286 1.93 -4.39 19.08
CA GLN A 286 1.26 -4.97 17.92
C GLN A 286 2.33 -5.59 17.01
N LEU A 287 2.71 -6.85 17.30
CA LEU A 287 3.85 -7.52 16.69
C LEU A 287 3.71 -7.70 15.17
N ASP A 288 2.50 -7.80 14.67
CA ASP A 288 2.15 -7.96 13.25
C ASP A 288 2.36 -6.68 12.41
N MET A 289 2.34 -5.51 13.03
CA MET A 289 2.36 -4.20 12.35
C MET A 289 3.63 -3.38 12.56
N ILE A 290 4.66 -3.95 13.21
CA ILE A 290 5.90 -3.21 13.50
C ILE A 290 6.63 -2.93 12.18
N ARG A 291 6.84 -1.64 11.87
CA ARG A 291 7.67 -1.17 10.75
C ARG A 291 8.97 -0.53 11.25
N PHE A 292 8.89 0.24 12.31
CA PHE A 292 10.01 0.97 12.89
C PHE A 292 10.22 0.55 14.34
N VAL A 293 11.48 0.46 14.72
CA VAL A 293 11.90 0.09 16.06
C VAL A 293 12.99 1.01 16.55
N VAL A 294 13.19 1.03 17.86
CA VAL A 294 14.33 1.67 18.51
C VAL A 294 15.08 0.61 19.29
N VAL A 295 16.34 0.43 18.97
CA VAL A 295 17.24 -0.45 19.73
C VAL A 295 17.91 0.37 20.82
N LEU A 296 17.84 -0.09 22.06
CA LEU A 296 18.53 0.52 23.19
C LEU A 296 19.92 -0.07 23.33
N ILE A 297 20.93 0.78 23.17
CA ILE A 297 22.33 0.44 23.37
C ILE A 297 22.79 1.07 24.68
N PRO A 298 23.46 0.34 25.59
CA PRO A 298 24.07 0.92 26.77
C PRO A 298 25.08 2.01 26.39
N ALA A 299 25.04 3.18 27.04
CA ALA A 299 25.91 4.31 26.76
C ALA A 299 27.36 4.12 27.28
N GLY A 300 27.60 3.12 28.13
CA GLY A 300 28.94 2.81 28.67
C GLY A 300 29.61 1.66 27.92
N PRO A 301 30.92 1.45 28.15
CA PRO A 301 31.62 0.29 27.59
C PRO A 301 31.13 -0.99 28.32
N VAL A 302 30.02 -1.54 27.84
CA VAL A 302 29.66 -2.92 28.20
C VAL A 302 30.67 -3.80 27.48
N GLY A 303 31.51 -4.48 28.24
CA GLY A 303 32.58 -5.29 27.68
C GLY A 303 32.02 -6.34 26.73
N SER A 304 32.75 -6.60 25.65
CA SER A 304 32.40 -7.66 24.71
C SER A 304 32.26 -9.03 25.42
N ALA A 305 32.94 -9.23 26.53
CA ALA A 305 32.81 -10.39 27.40
C ALA A 305 31.43 -10.52 28.05
N ASP A 306 30.82 -9.42 28.51
CA ASP A 306 29.49 -9.46 29.15
C ASP A 306 28.37 -9.74 28.14
N ARG A 307 28.51 -9.24 26.90
CA ARG A 307 27.59 -9.57 25.81
C ARG A 307 27.68 -11.04 25.39
N THR A 308 28.90 -11.60 25.37
CA THR A 308 29.11 -13.03 25.05
C THR A 308 28.58 -13.92 26.19
N ALA A 309 28.86 -13.56 27.45
CA ALA A 309 28.33 -14.29 28.60
C ALA A 309 26.80 -14.26 28.67
N ALA A 310 26.17 -13.11 28.37
CA ALA A 310 24.70 -13.01 28.26
C ALA A 310 24.14 -13.88 27.13
N THR A 311 24.82 -13.98 26.01
CA THR A 311 24.45 -14.83 24.87
C THR A 311 24.58 -16.31 25.21
N ASP A 312 25.68 -16.70 25.87
CA ASP A 312 25.92 -18.08 26.24
C ASP A 312 25.00 -18.54 27.37
N ALA A 313 24.69 -17.67 28.34
CA ALA A 313 23.68 -17.91 29.34
C ALA A 313 22.26 -18.08 28.73
N LEU A 314 21.93 -17.29 27.71
CA LEU A 314 20.67 -17.40 26.96
C LEU A 314 20.59 -18.73 26.20
N LYS A 315 21.70 -19.15 25.53
CA LYS A 315 21.77 -20.42 24.80
C LYS A 315 21.68 -21.62 25.75
N ALA A 316 22.41 -21.60 26.87
CA ALA A 316 22.39 -22.67 27.85
C ALA A 316 20.99 -22.83 28.50
N ALA A 317 20.38 -21.71 28.86
CA ALA A 317 19.02 -21.72 29.39
C ALA A 317 17.97 -22.13 28.34
N GLY A 318 18.22 -21.88 27.02
CA GLY A 318 17.38 -22.38 25.91
C GLY A 318 17.45 -23.90 25.76
N ALA A 319 18.63 -24.48 25.89
CA ALA A 319 18.83 -25.93 25.83
C ALA A 319 18.14 -26.65 27.01
N ASP A 320 18.20 -26.09 28.20
CA ASP A 320 17.55 -26.70 29.39
C ASP A 320 16.00 -26.65 29.32
N ALA A 321 15.45 -25.56 28.78
CA ALA A 321 13.99 -25.46 28.58
C ALA A 321 13.48 -26.39 27.47
N ALA A 322 14.28 -26.58 26.39
CA ALA A 322 13.93 -27.54 25.34
C ALA A 322 13.97 -28.99 25.86
N ARG A 323 14.90 -29.30 26.78
CA ARG A 323 14.94 -30.61 27.46
C ARG A 323 13.75 -30.81 28.37
N GLN A 324 13.39 -29.82 29.18
CA GLN A 324 12.22 -29.90 30.07
C GLN A 324 10.89 -29.98 29.31
N ALA A 325 10.79 -29.34 28.15
CA ALA A 325 9.61 -29.46 27.30
C ALA A 325 9.51 -30.86 26.65
N ALA A 326 10.66 -31.50 26.35
CA ALA A 326 10.68 -32.84 25.81
C ALA A 326 10.43 -33.94 26.86
N GLU A 327 10.78 -33.68 28.14
CA GLU A 327 10.54 -34.62 29.25
C GLU A 327 9.13 -34.49 29.89
N GLY A 328 8.38 -33.41 29.56
CA GLY A 328 7.02 -33.16 30.05
C GLY A 328 5.90 -33.56 29.10
N MET A 329 6.21 -34.23 27.97
CA MET A 329 5.27 -34.83 27.05
C MET A 329 5.24 -36.34 27.24
#